data_eeee7ec16c4fbb0be750fcffe0898a61
#
_entry.id   eeee7ec16c4fbb0be750fcffe0898a61
#
_cell.length_a   1.000
_cell.length_b   1.000
_cell.length_c   1.000
_cell.angle_alpha   90.00
_cell.angle_beta   90.00
_cell.angle_gamma   90.00
#
_symmetry.space_group_name_H-M   'P 1'
#
loop_
_entity.id
_entity.type
_entity.pdbx_description
1 polymer ?
#
loop_
_entity_poly.entity_id
_entity_poly.type
_entity_poly.pdbx_seq_one_letter_code
_entity_poly.pdbx_strand_id
1 'polypeptide(L)'
;MDSRWVVYGAAAIAFVAAAGLLALSTGAIAPLFGDGYDPTAGDDSESDYEHTTVTVVDGETGAELGSVEAAIADTFGKRYLGLSDTEELPENRGMIFVHDEPGEYTYVMREMSFGIDIVFIDADGTITTIHEAPAPGPNEDGNDHEYVGEGQYVLEVNEGWMADRGVDVGDEVRFEL
;
A
#
# COMPACT_ATOMS: atom_id res chain seq x y z
N MET A 1 -27.95 43.44 11.28
CA MET A 1 -27.35 43.31 9.91
C MET A 1 -25.93 42.85 10.12
N ASP A 2 -25.73 41.57 10.21
CA ASP A 2 -24.39 41.00 10.39
C ASP A 2 -24.21 39.90 9.36
N SER A 3 -23.41 40.20 8.34
CA SER A 3 -23.06 39.30 7.25
C SER A 3 -21.92 38.41 7.71
N ARG A 4 -22.22 37.12 8.01
CA ARG A 4 -21.22 36.11 8.27
C ARG A 4 -20.76 35.52 6.94
N TRP A 5 -19.55 35.84 6.53
CA TRP A 5 -18.88 35.24 5.38
C TRP A 5 -18.38 33.82 5.76
N VAL A 6 -18.98 32.83 5.13
CA VAL A 6 -18.49 31.46 5.17
C VAL A 6 -17.46 31.33 4.06
N VAL A 7 -16.19 31.16 4.45
CA VAL A 7 -15.09 30.90 3.50
C VAL A 7 -15.05 29.41 3.28
N TYR A 8 -15.49 28.96 2.11
CA TYR A 8 -15.23 27.61 1.65
C TYR A 8 -13.83 27.57 1.08
N GLY A 9 -12.92 26.86 1.76
CA GLY A 9 -11.59 26.54 1.23
C GLY A 9 -11.73 25.47 0.15
N ALA A 10 -11.61 25.88 -1.11
CA ALA A 10 -11.47 24.94 -2.22
C ALA A 10 -10.03 24.43 -2.24
N ALA A 11 -9.82 23.16 -1.93
CA ALA A 11 -8.55 22.50 -2.18
C ALA A 11 -8.39 22.34 -3.71
N ALA A 12 -7.49 23.09 -4.29
CA ALA A 12 -7.15 22.98 -5.70
C ALA A 12 -6.16 21.83 -5.89
N ILE A 13 -6.63 20.75 -6.49
CA ILE A 13 -5.77 19.68 -7.02
C ILE A 13 -5.12 20.25 -8.29
N ALA A 14 -3.82 20.51 -8.23
CA ALA A 14 -3.06 20.96 -9.39
C ALA A 14 -2.63 19.73 -10.22
N PHE A 15 -3.35 19.45 -11.30
CA PHE A 15 -2.85 18.59 -12.37
C PHE A 15 -1.76 19.34 -13.14
N VAL A 16 -0.51 18.92 -13.03
CA VAL A 16 0.55 19.36 -13.93
C VAL A 16 0.60 18.40 -15.12
N ALA A 17 -0.07 18.79 -16.20
CA ALA A 17 0.12 18.18 -17.49
C ALA A 17 1.37 18.80 -18.14
N ALA A 18 2.49 18.09 -18.16
CA ALA A 18 3.66 18.47 -18.95
C ALA A 18 3.57 17.79 -20.32
N ALA A 19 3.20 18.55 -21.32
CA ALA A 19 3.29 18.14 -22.73
C ALA A 19 4.74 18.07 -23.15
N GLY A 20 5.12 16.91 -23.75
CA GLY A 20 6.45 16.61 -24.17
C GLY A 20 6.95 17.39 -25.37
N LEU A 21 8.25 17.57 -25.46
CA LEU A 21 8.97 17.85 -26.70
C LEU A 21 10.06 16.79 -26.88
N LEU A 22 10.04 16.13 -28.04
CA LEU A 22 11.06 15.18 -28.48
C LEU A 22 12.45 15.84 -28.48
N ALA A 23 13.39 15.20 -27.82
CA ALA A 23 14.80 15.31 -28.18
C ALA A 23 15.39 13.90 -28.23
N LEU A 24 15.67 13.44 -29.42
CA LEU A 24 16.50 12.28 -29.70
C LEU A 24 17.95 12.60 -29.28
N SER A 25 18.36 12.09 -28.14
CA SER A 25 19.76 11.88 -27.85
C SER A 25 19.93 10.62 -27.03
N THR A 26 20.75 9.71 -27.53
CA THR A 26 21.21 8.49 -26.86
C THR A 26 21.85 8.81 -25.52
N GLY A 27 21.13 8.52 -24.43
CA GLY A 27 21.63 8.66 -23.07
C GLY A 27 20.58 8.17 -22.12
N ALA A 28 20.92 7.16 -21.33
CA ALA A 28 20.05 6.49 -20.39
C ALA A 28 19.24 7.51 -19.55
N ILE A 29 17.94 7.52 -19.72
CA ILE A 29 17.02 8.12 -18.75
C ILE A 29 16.92 7.06 -17.65
N ALA A 30 17.60 7.29 -16.53
CA ALA A 30 17.31 6.54 -15.34
C ALA A 30 15.82 6.75 -15.04
N PRO A 31 15.05 5.70 -14.69
CA PRO A 31 13.64 5.86 -14.33
C PRO A 31 13.55 6.83 -13.16
N LEU A 32 12.64 7.82 -13.27
CA LEU A 32 12.37 8.80 -12.21
C LEU A 32 11.70 8.18 -10.98
N PHE A 33 11.36 6.91 -11.09
CA PHE A 33 10.86 6.03 -10.04
C PHE A 33 11.86 4.88 -9.94
N GLY A 34 12.30 4.53 -8.74
CA GLY A 34 13.23 3.42 -8.52
C GLY A 34 12.70 2.11 -9.14
N ASP A 35 13.57 1.12 -9.27
CA ASP A 35 13.16 -0.20 -9.73
C ASP A 35 12.01 -0.72 -8.83
N GLY A 36 11.01 -1.36 -9.47
CA GLY A 36 9.85 -1.91 -8.78
C GLY A 36 10.25 -2.90 -7.68
N TYR A 37 9.35 -3.14 -6.76
CA TYR A 37 9.54 -4.15 -5.72
C TYR A 37 9.50 -5.55 -6.36
N ASP A 38 10.59 -6.31 -6.22
CA ASP A 38 10.66 -7.73 -6.58
C ASP A 38 10.64 -8.58 -5.30
N PRO A 39 9.49 -9.14 -4.91
CA PRO A 39 9.36 -9.94 -3.70
C PRO A 39 10.09 -11.30 -3.78
N THR A 40 10.54 -11.71 -4.97
CA THR A 40 11.27 -12.96 -5.17
C THR A 40 12.77 -12.78 -5.04
N ALA A 41 13.23 -11.54 -5.12
CA ALA A 41 14.63 -11.20 -4.94
C ALA A 41 15.05 -11.47 -3.47
N GLY A 42 16.16 -12.17 -3.30
CA GLY A 42 16.73 -12.41 -1.97
C GLY A 42 17.32 -11.12 -1.37
N ASP A 43 17.70 -11.19 -0.09
CA ASP A 43 18.31 -10.09 0.69
C ASP A 43 19.51 -9.39 0.03
N ASP A 44 20.11 -10.00 -1.00
CA ASP A 44 21.26 -9.49 -1.74
C ASP A 44 20.87 -8.74 -3.05
N SER A 45 19.56 -8.55 -3.32
CA SER A 45 19.13 -7.84 -4.51
C SER A 45 19.22 -6.32 -4.31
N GLU A 46 19.56 -5.59 -5.37
CA GLU A 46 19.61 -4.12 -5.44
C GLU A 46 18.21 -3.46 -5.33
N SER A 47 17.27 -4.04 -4.56
CA SER A 47 15.99 -3.37 -4.31
C SER A 47 16.20 -2.22 -3.33
N ASP A 48 15.70 -1.04 -3.65
CA ASP A 48 15.73 0.16 -2.78
C ASP A 48 14.77 0.04 -1.55
N TYR A 49 14.20 -1.16 -1.31
CA TYR A 49 13.26 -1.39 -0.21
C TYR A 49 13.95 -2.00 1.01
N GLU A 50 13.79 -1.36 2.15
CA GLU A 50 14.05 -1.97 3.45
C GLU A 50 12.91 -2.96 3.75
N HIS A 51 13.20 -3.99 4.55
CA HIS A 51 12.22 -5.02 4.91
C HIS A 51 12.08 -5.11 6.42
N THR A 52 10.91 -5.53 6.85
CA THR A 52 10.63 -5.81 8.27
C THR A 52 9.73 -7.04 8.40
N THR A 53 9.89 -7.79 9.48
CA THR A 53 8.95 -8.85 9.83
C THR A 53 7.70 -8.20 10.42
N VAL A 54 6.57 -8.42 9.77
CA VAL A 54 5.25 -8.01 10.26
C VAL A 54 4.56 -9.22 10.85
N THR A 55 4.22 -9.16 12.13
CA THR A 55 3.52 -10.22 12.87
C THR A 55 2.12 -9.77 13.25
N VAL A 56 1.12 -10.57 12.93
CA VAL A 56 -0.27 -10.37 13.36
C VAL A 56 -0.56 -11.22 14.57
N VAL A 57 -1.15 -10.61 15.59
CA VAL A 57 -1.52 -11.28 16.84
C VAL A 57 -2.99 -11.03 17.18
N ASP A 58 -3.64 -12.00 17.75
CA ASP A 58 -4.98 -11.92 18.28
C ASP A 58 -5.06 -10.87 19.39
N GLY A 59 -5.91 -9.87 19.23
CA GLY A 59 -6.03 -8.72 20.12
C GLY A 59 -6.55 -9.05 21.53
N GLU A 60 -7.23 -10.18 21.70
CA GLU A 60 -7.75 -10.59 23.00
C GLU A 60 -6.76 -11.49 23.78
N THR A 61 -6.08 -12.39 23.08
CA THR A 61 -5.21 -13.41 23.68
C THR A 61 -3.72 -13.10 23.56
N GLY A 62 -3.34 -12.26 22.57
CA GLY A 62 -1.96 -11.99 22.20
C GLY A 62 -1.27 -13.15 21.49
N ALA A 63 -2.03 -14.18 21.06
CA ALA A 63 -1.48 -15.30 20.29
C ALA A 63 -1.08 -14.87 18.89
N GLU A 64 0.05 -15.35 18.39
CA GLU A 64 0.47 -15.11 17.01
C GLU A 64 -0.47 -15.85 16.05
N LEU A 65 -1.03 -15.11 15.07
CA LEU A 65 -1.88 -15.63 14.01
C LEU A 65 -1.07 -15.89 12.72
N GLY A 66 -0.03 -15.11 12.48
CA GLY A 66 0.88 -15.29 11.36
C GLY A 66 1.88 -14.17 11.23
N SER A 67 2.85 -14.36 10.32
CA SER A 67 3.85 -13.34 10.01
C SER A 67 4.24 -13.36 8.54
N VAL A 68 4.66 -12.22 8.02
CA VAL A 68 5.22 -12.03 6.68
C VAL A 68 6.47 -11.15 6.74
N GLU A 69 7.35 -11.31 5.78
CA GLU A 69 8.44 -10.38 5.51
C GLU A 69 7.92 -9.31 4.56
N ALA A 70 7.76 -8.08 5.05
CA ALA A 70 7.16 -7.00 4.30
C ALA A 70 8.21 -5.97 3.84
N ALA A 71 8.13 -5.55 2.58
CA ALA A 71 8.86 -4.40 2.08
C ALA A 71 8.25 -3.11 2.64
N ILE A 72 9.10 -2.13 2.99
CA ILE A 72 8.68 -0.87 3.60
C ILE A 72 8.50 0.20 2.51
N ALA A 73 7.24 0.65 2.31
CA ALA A 73 6.88 1.73 1.41
C ALA A 73 6.64 3.03 2.21
N ASP A 74 7.72 3.74 2.54
CA ASP A 74 7.76 4.92 3.41
C ASP A 74 7.86 6.26 2.68
N THR A 75 8.17 6.24 1.38
CA THR A 75 8.22 7.44 0.54
C THR A 75 7.02 7.57 -0.38
N PHE A 76 6.74 8.78 -0.89
CA PHE A 76 5.67 8.99 -1.86
C PHE A 76 5.83 8.09 -3.10
N GLY A 77 7.05 7.94 -3.62
CA GLY A 77 7.31 7.10 -4.80
C GLY A 77 7.03 5.63 -4.55
N LYS A 78 7.52 5.08 -3.42
CA LYS A 78 7.28 3.70 -3.02
C LYS A 78 5.78 3.44 -2.78
N ARG A 79 5.09 4.33 -2.05
CA ARG A 79 3.64 4.22 -1.84
C ARG A 79 2.83 4.33 -3.13
N TYR A 80 3.25 5.18 -4.07
CA TYR A 80 2.58 5.32 -5.37
C TYR A 80 2.75 4.06 -6.24
N LEU A 81 3.94 3.47 -6.24
CA LEU A 81 4.22 2.25 -6.99
C LEU A 81 3.53 1.04 -6.35
N GLY A 82 3.70 0.84 -5.05
CA GLY A 82 3.13 -0.30 -4.32
C GLY A 82 3.54 -1.63 -4.95
N LEU A 83 2.59 -2.53 -5.13
CA LEU A 83 2.75 -3.82 -5.78
C LEU A 83 2.43 -3.80 -7.28
N SER A 84 2.21 -2.63 -7.90
CA SER A 84 1.77 -2.51 -9.31
C SER A 84 2.73 -3.15 -10.33
N ASP A 85 4.03 -3.16 -10.07
CA ASP A 85 5.05 -3.78 -10.93
C ASP A 85 5.39 -5.23 -10.52
N THR A 86 4.69 -5.77 -9.52
CA THR A 86 4.92 -7.12 -9.00
C THR A 86 4.11 -8.14 -9.80
N GLU A 87 4.75 -9.18 -10.33
CA GLU A 87 4.05 -10.23 -11.10
C GLU A 87 3.36 -11.24 -10.18
N GLU A 88 3.98 -11.58 -9.05
CA GLU A 88 3.45 -12.49 -8.04
C GLU A 88 3.98 -12.12 -6.65
N LEU A 89 3.20 -12.36 -5.61
CA LEU A 89 3.60 -12.16 -4.23
C LEU A 89 3.73 -13.53 -3.54
N PRO A 90 4.95 -13.97 -3.12
CA PRO A 90 5.11 -15.20 -2.36
C PRO A 90 4.28 -15.18 -1.07
N GLU A 91 3.80 -16.34 -0.61
CA GLU A 91 2.86 -16.46 0.53
C GLU A 91 3.36 -15.82 1.84
N ASN A 92 4.69 -15.79 2.03
CA ASN A 92 5.33 -15.20 3.20
C ASN A 92 5.84 -13.78 2.99
N ARG A 93 5.42 -13.11 1.92
CA ARG A 93 5.81 -11.74 1.58
C ARG A 93 4.62 -10.80 1.64
N GLY A 94 4.93 -9.51 1.80
CA GLY A 94 3.96 -8.43 1.82
C GLY A 94 4.62 -7.08 1.57
N MET A 95 3.80 -6.03 1.64
CA MET A 95 4.28 -4.64 1.64
C MET A 95 3.57 -3.88 2.75
N ILE A 96 4.34 -3.15 3.56
CA ILE A 96 3.81 -2.24 4.58
C ILE A 96 4.03 -0.79 4.13
N PHE A 97 2.94 -0.07 4.02
CA PHE A 97 2.91 1.35 3.67
C PHE A 97 2.91 2.17 4.95
N VAL A 98 3.80 3.14 5.03
CA VAL A 98 3.96 4.02 6.18
C VAL A 98 3.54 5.42 5.80
N HIS A 99 2.48 5.93 6.42
CA HIS A 99 2.02 7.31 6.24
C HIS A 99 2.58 8.21 7.35
N ASP A 100 2.83 9.48 7.00
CA ASP A 100 3.39 10.45 7.93
C ASP A 100 2.46 10.75 9.11
N GLU A 101 1.14 10.69 8.88
CA GLU A 101 0.10 10.96 9.87
C GLU A 101 -1.04 9.94 9.74
N PRO A 102 -1.77 9.63 10.84
CA PRO A 102 -3.03 8.89 10.75
C PRO A 102 -4.06 9.64 9.92
N GLY A 103 -4.85 8.93 9.11
CA GLY A 103 -5.87 9.53 8.26
C GLY A 103 -6.72 8.51 7.52
N GLU A 104 -7.66 9.00 6.73
CA GLU A 104 -8.41 8.18 5.78
C GLU A 104 -7.63 8.12 4.47
N TYR A 105 -7.35 6.91 4.01
CA TYR A 105 -6.59 6.66 2.78
C TYR A 105 -7.39 5.77 1.84
N THR A 106 -7.17 5.99 0.53
CA THR A 106 -7.76 5.18 -0.53
C THR A 106 -6.66 4.44 -1.26
N TYR A 107 -6.81 3.13 -1.36
CA TYR A 107 -5.96 2.23 -2.13
C TYR A 107 -6.69 1.71 -3.34
N VAL A 108 -5.97 1.37 -4.40
CA VAL A 108 -6.53 0.91 -5.69
C VAL A 108 -5.73 -0.28 -6.21
N MET A 109 -6.34 -1.08 -7.09
CA MET A 109 -5.74 -2.26 -7.72
C MET A 109 -5.05 -1.93 -9.06
N ARG A 110 -4.43 -0.74 -9.17
CA ARG A 110 -3.79 -0.27 -10.39
C ARG A 110 -2.71 -1.25 -10.88
N GLU A 111 -2.85 -1.73 -12.12
CA GLU A 111 -1.91 -2.66 -12.78
C GLU A 111 -1.68 -3.98 -12.03
N MET A 112 -2.55 -4.31 -11.07
CA MET A 112 -2.48 -5.58 -10.33
C MET A 112 -2.96 -6.74 -11.18
N SER A 113 -2.22 -7.85 -11.15
CA SER A 113 -2.56 -9.10 -11.84
C SER A 113 -3.00 -10.23 -10.90
N PHE A 114 -2.94 -10.01 -9.58
CA PHE A 114 -3.36 -10.95 -8.53
C PHE A 114 -4.15 -10.21 -7.45
N GLY A 115 -4.94 -10.98 -6.68
CA GLY A 115 -5.71 -10.44 -5.55
C GLY A 115 -4.86 -10.28 -4.28
N ILE A 116 -5.25 -9.33 -3.44
CA ILE A 116 -4.57 -9.03 -2.17
C ILE A 116 -5.59 -8.75 -1.06
N ASP A 117 -5.17 -8.94 0.17
CA ASP A 117 -5.83 -8.33 1.33
C ASP A 117 -5.17 -6.97 1.59
N ILE A 118 -5.99 -5.92 1.72
CA ILE A 118 -5.57 -4.55 2.06
C ILE A 118 -6.03 -4.27 3.48
N VAL A 119 -5.08 -4.15 4.41
CA VAL A 119 -5.32 -4.08 5.85
C VAL A 119 -4.91 -2.73 6.39
N PHE A 120 -5.88 -1.94 6.84
CA PHE A 120 -5.63 -0.65 7.47
C PHE A 120 -5.36 -0.83 8.95
N ILE A 121 -4.35 -0.12 9.46
CA ILE A 121 -3.80 -0.28 10.80
C ILE A 121 -3.62 1.11 11.40
N ASP A 122 -4.12 1.33 12.60
CA ASP A 122 -3.97 2.62 13.28
C ASP A 122 -2.54 2.85 13.81
N ALA A 123 -2.32 4.00 14.44
CA ALA A 123 -1.02 4.39 14.98
C ALA A 123 -0.55 3.50 16.15
N ASP A 124 -1.47 2.82 16.81
CA ASP A 124 -1.19 1.94 17.95
C ASP A 124 -0.98 0.47 17.50
N GLY A 125 -1.14 0.20 16.20
CA GLY A 125 -0.96 -1.12 15.60
C GLY A 125 -2.22 -1.96 15.53
N THR A 126 -3.41 -1.38 15.82
CA THR A 126 -4.69 -2.10 15.75
C THR A 126 -5.25 -2.12 14.34
N ILE A 127 -5.74 -3.25 13.88
CA ILE A 127 -6.43 -3.39 12.59
C ILE A 127 -7.78 -2.68 12.66
N THR A 128 -7.98 -1.70 11.77
CA THR A 128 -9.22 -0.91 11.68
C THR A 128 -10.14 -1.39 10.56
N THR A 129 -9.56 -1.89 9.47
CA THR A 129 -10.31 -2.34 8.30
C THR A 129 -9.52 -3.41 7.55
N ILE A 130 -10.21 -4.42 7.04
CA ILE A 130 -9.66 -5.46 6.16
C ILE A 130 -10.52 -5.48 4.90
N HIS A 131 -9.89 -5.33 3.74
CA HIS A 131 -10.50 -5.54 2.44
C HIS A 131 -9.86 -6.72 1.74
N GLU A 132 -10.68 -7.65 1.27
CA GLU A 132 -10.28 -8.67 0.30
C GLU A 132 -10.48 -8.07 -1.09
N ALA A 133 -9.39 -7.80 -1.79
CA ALA A 133 -9.34 -7.08 -3.05
C ALA A 133 -8.97 -8.05 -4.19
N PRO A 134 -9.95 -8.58 -4.94
CA PRO A 134 -9.67 -9.48 -6.04
C PRO A 134 -8.94 -8.77 -7.17
N ALA A 135 -8.17 -9.53 -7.95
CA ALA A 135 -7.54 -9.01 -9.17
C ALA A 135 -8.59 -8.41 -10.12
N PRO A 136 -8.32 -7.22 -10.71
CA PRO A 136 -9.20 -6.65 -11.73
C PRO A 136 -9.39 -7.61 -12.91
N GLY A 137 -10.61 -7.66 -13.43
CA GLY A 137 -10.95 -8.47 -14.61
C GLY A 137 -10.28 -7.95 -15.89
N PRO A 138 -10.29 -8.75 -16.99
CA PRO A 138 -9.54 -8.42 -18.21
C PRO A 138 -9.91 -7.11 -18.91
N ASN A 139 -11.04 -6.49 -18.56
CA ASN A 139 -11.54 -5.25 -19.15
C ASN A 139 -11.88 -4.21 -18.07
N GLU A 140 -11.36 -4.39 -16.86
CA GLU A 140 -11.55 -3.48 -15.75
C GLU A 140 -10.31 -2.63 -15.57
N ASP A 141 -10.50 -1.37 -15.17
CA ASP A 141 -9.41 -0.50 -14.77
C ASP A 141 -9.24 -0.65 -13.25
N GLY A 142 -8.08 -1.14 -12.82
CA GLY A 142 -7.77 -1.29 -11.40
C GLY A 142 -7.83 0.02 -10.61
N ASN A 143 -7.76 1.17 -11.27
CA ASN A 143 -7.96 2.49 -10.63
C ASN A 143 -9.42 2.73 -10.20
N ASP A 144 -10.37 2.01 -10.78
CA ASP A 144 -11.80 2.10 -10.40
C ASP A 144 -12.13 1.20 -9.19
N HIS A 145 -11.21 0.34 -8.78
CA HIS A 145 -11.33 -0.54 -7.62
C HIS A 145 -10.76 0.17 -6.39
N GLU A 146 -11.60 0.96 -5.71
CA GLU A 146 -11.18 1.77 -4.56
C GLU A 146 -11.51 1.09 -3.23
N TYR A 147 -10.52 1.06 -2.33
CA TYR A 147 -10.59 0.50 -0.98
C TYR A 147 -10.21 1.58 0.02
N VAL A 148 -11.17 2.00 0.84
CA VAL A 148 -11.02 3.13 1.78
C VAL A 148 -10.95 2.61 3.21
N GLY A 149 -10.03 3.16 4.00
CA GLY A 149 -9.91 2.85 5.42
C GLY A 149 -9.16 3.94 6.18
N GLU A 150 -9.31 3.92 7.49
CA GLU A 150 -8.61 4.81 8.41
C GLU A 150 -7.39 4.08 9.01
N GLY A 151 -6.22 4.74 9.01
CA GLY A 151 -5.01 4.17 9.58
C GLY A 151 -3.82 5.11 9.48
N GLN A 152 -2.69 4.68 9.98
CA GLN A 152 -1.37 5.26 9.71
C GLN A 152 -0.54 4.32 8.86
N TYR A 153 -0.83 3.03 8.95
CA TYR A 153 -0.16 2.00 8.18
C TYR A 153 -1.17 1.22 7.35
N VAL A 154 -0.72 0.66 6.24
CA VAL A 154 -1.49 -0.29 5.44
C VAL A 154 -0.60 -1.48 5.12
N LEU A 155 -1.08 -2.69 5.38
CA LEU A 155 -0.39 -3.93 5.02
C LEU A 155 -1.11 -4.57 3.84
N GLU A 156 -0.36 -4.87 2.78
CA GLU A 156 -0.82 -5.66 1.64
C GLU A 156 -0.15 -7.04 1.68
N VAL A 157 -0.98 -8.08 1.61
CA VAL A 157 -0.59 -9.50 1.55
C VAL A 157 -1.44 -10.21 0.51
N ASN A 158 -1.16 -11.48 0.22
CA ASN A 158 -1.99 -12.26 -0.71
C ASN A 158 -3.46 -12.29 -0.28
N GLU A 159 -4.37 -12.27 -1.25
CA GLU A 159 -5.82 -12.41 -1.05
C GLU A 159 -6.15 -13.65 -0.21
N GLY A 160 -6.96 -13.45 0.82
CA GLY A 160 -7.38 -14.50 1.75
C GLY A 160 -6.37 -14.82 2.86
N TRP A 161 -5.19 -14.17 2.90
CA TRP A 161 -4.18 -14.42 3.92
C TRP A 161 -4.71 -14.16 5.34
N MET A 162 -5.50 -13.10 5.50
CA MET A 162 -6.14 -12.75 6.78
C MET A 162 -7.22 -13.76 7.18
N ALA A 163 -8.10 -14.10 6.26
CA ALA A 163 -9.20 -15.03 6.49
C ALA A 163 -8.71 -16.44 6.84
N ASP A 164 -7.68 -16.94 6.14
CA ASP A 164 -7.10 -18.27 6.36
C ASP A 164 -6.46 -18.42 7.76
N ARG A 165 -6.11 -17.29 8.40
CA ARG A 165 -5.48 -17.24 9.73
C ARG A 165 -6.44 -16.79 10.82
N GLY A 166 -7.69 -16.46 10.46
CA GLY A 166 -8.71 -16.02 11.40
C GLY A 166 -8.40 -14.64 11.99
N VAL A 167 -7.78 -13.77 11.18
CA VAL A 167 -7.50 -12.38 11.57
C VAL A 167 -8.75 -11.55 11.39
N ASP A 168 -9.10 -10.79 12.42
CA ASP A 168 -10.26 -9.92 12.45
C ASP A 168 -9.89 -8.45 12.74
N VAL A 169 -10.81 -7.54 12.46
CA VAL A 169 -10.69 -6.13 12.89
C VAL A 169 -10.64 -6.08 14.42
N GLY A 170 -9.65 -5.35 14.94
CA GLY A 170 -9.35 -5.28 16.37
C GLY A 170 -8.13 -6.13 16.79
N ASP A 171 -7.63 -7.00 15.92
CA ASP A 171 -6.34 -7.66 16.13
C ASP A 171 -5.18 -6.68 16.00
N GLU A 172 -4.01 -7.06 16.49
CA GLU A 172 -2.82 -6.20 16.51
C GLU A 172 -1.81 -6.64 15.46
N VAL A 173 -1.15 -5.66 14.86
CA VAL A 173 -0.01 -5.84 13.95
C VAL A 173 1.25 -5.26 14.60
N ARG A 174 2.31 -6.07 14.65
CA ARG A 174 3.59 -5.73 15.28
C ARG A 174 4.70 -5.77 14.26
N PHE A 175 5.49 -4.70 14.19
CA PHE A 175 6.66 -4.57 13.31
C PHE A 175 7.61 -3.51 13.86
N GLU A 176 8.82 -3.44 13.31
CA GLU A 176 9.82 -2.41 13.62
C GLU A 176 10.14 -1.65 12.31
N LEU A 177 10.26 -0.31 12.39
CA LEU A 177 10.58 0.59 11.25
C LEU A 177 11.95 1.23 11.46
#